data_3af6fd1a9ba38ff45525cda2814daa75
#
_entry.id   3af6fd1a9ba38ff45525cda2814daa75
#
_cell.length_a   1.000
_cell.length_b   1.000
_cell.length_c   1.000
_cell.angle_alpha   90.00
_cell.angle_beta   90.00
_cell.angle_gamma   90.00
#
_symmetry.space_group_name_H-M   'P 1'
#
loop_
_entity.id
_entity.type
_entity.pdbx_description
1 polymer ?
#
loop_
_entity_poly.entity_id
_entity_poly.type
_entity_poly.pdbx_seq_one_letter_code
_entity_poly.pdbx_strand_id
1 'polypeptide(L)'
;MSKLINLLAFLFVFLFSTVTLADVNKIRSEVFGSLENFINEKFENTDIKIKASENNQDNPEISIQTLQPIFDKNNDLTFFQGSFLMHDEDRETLNLGIGKRILTNDENFIFGFNTFYDYEFDYKHKRFSWGTEIKSSILELNTNNYFGHSD
;
A
#
# COMPACT_ATOMS: atom_id res chain seq x y z
N MET A 1 6.84 0.40 20.70
CA MET A 1 6.44 1.67 20.04
C MET A 1 7.60 2.61 19.79
N SER A 2 8.47 2.94 20.77
CA SER A 2 9.57 3.90 20.57
C SER A 2 10.58 3.50 19.46
N LYS A 3 10.94 2.23 19.33
CA LYS A 3 11.89 1.75 18.32
C LYS A 3 11.38 1.86 16.89
N LEU A 4 10.07 1.69 16.69
CA LEU A 4 9.43 1.81 15.38
C LEU A 4 9.37 3.28 14.95
N ILE A 5 9.03 4.18 15.88
CA ILE A 5 8.99 5.63 15.64
C ILE A 5 10.39 6.14 15.30
N ASN A 6 11.42 5.70 16.01
CA ASN A 6 12.80 6.07 15.75
C ASN A 6 13.30 5.52 14.39
N LEU A 7 12.86 4.33 13.99
CA LEU A 7 13.19 3.74 12.69
C LEU A 7 12.51 4.52 11.56
N LEU A 8 11.24 4.87 11.72
CA LEU A 8 10.49 5.69 10.74
C LEU A 8 11.06 7.10 10.65
N ALA A 9 11.45 7.72 11.78
CA ALA A 9 12.08 9.03 11.79
C ALA A 9 13.46 9.01 11.13
N PHE A 10 14.27 7.96 11.37
CA PHE A 10 15.56 7.77 10.73
C PHE A 10 15.41 7.56 9.22
N LEU A 11 14.42 6.78 8.81
CA LEU A 11 14.08 6.58 7.41
C LEU A 11 13.68 7.88 6.73
N PHE A 12 12.84 8.68 7.39
CA PHE A 12 12.38 9.98 6.89
C PHE A 12 13.56 10.94 6.68
N VAL A 13 14.48 11.03 7.65
CA VAL A 13 15.68 11.87 7.55
C VAL A 13 16.61 11.40 6.42
N PHE A 14 16.75 10.08 6.24
CA PHE A 14 17.62 9.50 5.21
C PHE A 14 17.07 9.70 3.79
N LEU A 15 15.75 9.67 3.62
CA LEU A 15 15.08 9.88 2.33
C LEU A 15 15.26 11.32 1.80
N PHE A 16 15.42 12.30 2.71
CA PHE A 16 15.54 13.71 2.36
C PHE A 16 17.00 14.26 2.39
N SER A 17 17.98 13.43 2.77
CA SER A 17 19.38 13.86 2.71
C SER A 17 19.93 13.74 1.28
N THR A 18 20.14 14.88 0.63
CA THR A 18 20.83 14.96 -0.66
C THR A 18 22.34 14.76 -0.46
N VAL A 19 22.81 13.53 -0.58
CA VAL A 19 24.24 13.21 -0.62
C VAL A 19 24.66 12.86 -2.04
N THR A 20 25.53 13.66 -2.61
CA THR A 20 26.04 13.54 -3.99
C THR A 20 27.25 12.62 -4.02
N LEU A 21 27.12 11.32 -4.31
CA LEU A 21 28.21 10.42 -4.71
C LEU A 21 27.63 9.17 -5.44
N ALA A 22 28.36 8.69 -6.45
CA ALA A 22 27.96 7.57 -7.31
C ALA A 22 27.73 6.23 -6.58
N ASP A 23 28.33 6.03 -5.39
CA ASP A 23 28.13 4.84 -4.54
C ASP A 23 26.83 4.88 -3.71
N VAL A 24 26.18 6.03 -3.61
CA VAL A 24 24.98 6.22 -2.79
C VAL A 24 23.79 5.43 -3.32
N ASN A 25 23.66 5.29 -4.63
CA ASN A 25 22.53 4.54 -5.23
C ASN A 25 22.61 3.05 -4.88
N LYS A 26 23.79 2.47 -4.81
CA LYS A 26 23.99 1.08 -4.38
C LYS A 26 23.69 0.92 -2.90
N ILE A 27 24.18 1.82 -2.06
CA ILE A 27 23.90 1.81 -0.62
C ILE A 27 22.40 2.05 -0.36
N ARG A 28 21.77 2.97 -1.09
CA ARG A 28 20.32 3.19 -1.02
C ARG A 28 19.56 1.91 -1.37
N SER A 29 19.85 1.26 -2.47
CA SER A 29 19.15 0.03 -2.88
C SER A 29 19.32 -1.11 -1.87
N GLU A 30 20.52 -1.26 -1.27
CA GLU A 30 20.80 -2.24 -0.23
C GLU A 30 20.05 -1.94 1.08
N VAL A 31 20.02 -0.66 1.49
CA VAL A 31 19.28 -0.22 2.69
C VAL A 31 17.78 -0.38 2.49
N PHE A 32 17.26 0.03 1.33
CA PHE A 32 15.84 -0.12 1.03
C PHE A 32 15.42 -1.59 0.91
N GLY A 33 16.21 -2.42 0.25
CA GLY A 33 15.96 -3.85 0.18
C GLY A 33 16.00 -4.53 1.56
N SER A 34 16.92 -4.12 2.43
CA SER A 34 16.99 -4.63 3.80
C SER A 34 15.78 -4.20 4.64
N LEU A 35 15.32 -2.96 4.45
CA LEU A 35 14.13 -2.44 5.12
C LEU A 35 12.86 -3.13 4.65
N GLU A 36 12.70 -3.30 3.34
CA GLU A 36 11.61 -4.04 2.72
C GLU A 36 11.52 -5.45 3.29
N ASN A 37 12.63 -6.18 3.30
CA ASN A 37 12.71 -7.53 3.87
C ASN A 37 12.37 -7.55 5.37
N PHE A 38 12.89 -6.59 6.15
CA PHE A 38 12.62 -6.50 7.58
C PHE A 38 11.13 -6.27 7.86
N ILE A 39 10.48 -5.39 7.10
CA ILE A 39 9.05 -5.07 7.32
C ILE A 39 8.18 -6.23 6.85
N ASN A 40 8.48 -6.81 5.69
CA ASN A 40 7.74 -7.96 5.17
C ASN A 40 7.90 -9.20 6.08
N GLU A 41 9.04 -9.35 6.77
CA GLU A 41 9.25 -10.41 7.76
C GLU A 41 8.50 -10.16 9.08
N LYS A 42 8.40 -8.90 9.53
CA LYS A 42 7.87 -8.55 10.85
C LYS A 42 6.38 -8.22 10.86
N PHE A 43 5.84 -7.80 9.73
CA PHE A 43 4.44 -7.41 9.60
C PHE A 43 3.75 -8.31 8.58
N GLU A 44 3.04 -9.30 9.07
CA GLU A 44 2.20 -10.16 8.24
C GLU A 44 1.22 -9.32 7.42
N ASN A 45 0.99 -9.72 6.17
CA ASN A 45 0.08 -9.05 5.24
C ASN A 45 0.44 -7.59 4.90
N THR A 46 1.70 -7.23 5.01
CA THR A 46 2.20 -5.91 4.59
C THR A 46 3.23 -6.11 3.47
N ASP A 47 3.01 -5.45 2.36
CA ASP A 47 3.92 -5.43 1.21
C ASP A 47 4.48 -4.01 1.08
N ILE A 48 5.80 -3.90 1.08
CA ILE A 48 6.50 -2.65 0.83
C ILE A 48 7.35 -2.83 -0.40
N LYS A 49 7.22 -1.88 -1.32
CA LYS A 49 8.05 -1.78 -2.51
C LYS A 49 8.71 -0.42 -2.54
N ILE A 50 10.02 -0.42 -2.60
CA ILE A 50 10.80 0.79 -2.76
C ILE A 50 11.60 0.64 -4.04
N LYS A 51 11.25 1.42 -5.05
CA LYS A 51 12.01 1.51 -6.29
C LYS A 51 12.90 2.74 -6.20
N ALA A 52 14.21 2.53 -6.21
CA ALA A 52 15.14 3.62 -6.45
C ALA A 52 15.04 4.04 -7.92
N SER A 53 14.98 5.34 -8.18
CA SER A 53 15.06 5.83 -9.55
C SER A 53 16.43 5.49 -10.15
N GLU A 54 16.44 5.00 -11.38
CA GLU A 54 17.67 4.70 -12.13
C GLU A 54 18.40 5.97 -12.60
N ASN A 55 17.72 7.09 -12.63
CA ASN A 55 18.26 8.38 -13.03
C ASN A 55 18.49 9.27 -11.81
N ASN A 56 19.68 9.87 -11.71
CA ASN A 56 20.10 10.73 -10.58
C ASN A 56 19.25 12.01 -10.38
N GLN A 57 18.16 12.19 -11.11
CA GLN A 57 17.28 13.36 -11.07
C GLN A 57 15.88 13.06 -10.54
N ASP A 58 15.50 11.79 -10.46
CA ASP A 58 14.12 11.41 -10.11
C ASP A 58 14.04 10.97 -8.64
N ASN A 59 12.95 11.32 -7.97
CA ASN A 59 12.68 10.88 -6.61
C ASN A 59 12.35 9.36 -6.56
N PRO A 60 12.69 8.66 -5.48
CA PRO A 60 12.36 7.25 -5.36
C PRO A 60 10.84 7.05 -5.29
N GLU A 61 10.33 6.06 -6.02
CA GLU A 61 8.97 5.59 -5.87
C GLU A 61 8.87 4.70 -4.62
N ILE A 62 8.01 5.09 -3.68
CA ILE A 62 7.75 4.32 -2.45
C ILE A 62 6.29 3.89 -2.45
N SER A 63 6.07 2.60 -2.39
CA SER A 63 4.74 2.02 -2.23
C SER A 63 4.70 1.16 -0.98
N ILE A 64 3.78 1.47 -0.09
CA ILE A 64 3.50 0.68 1.11
C ILE A 64 2.04 0.24 1.02
N GLN A 65 1.81 -1.06 1.06
CA GLN A 65 0.46 -1.61 1.06
C GLN A 65 0.32 -2.61 2.20
N THR A 66 -0.77 -2.54 2.92
CA THR A 66 -1.11 -3.49 3.97
C THR A 66 -2.56 -3.95 3.84
N LEU A 67 -2.80 -5.23 4.11
CA LEU A 67 -4.13 -5.80 4.24
C LEU A 67 -4.17 -6.55 5.56
N GLN A 68 -4.91 -6.03 6.52
CA GLN A 68 -4.99 -6.59 7.87
C GLN A 68 -6.36 -7.19 8.14
N PRO A 69 -6.46 -8.47 8.49
CA PRO A 69 -7.71 -9.06 8.92
C PRO A 69 -8.17 -8.41 10.24
N ILE A 70 -9.40 -7.91 10.25
CA ILE A 70 -10.06 -7.40 11.45
C ILE A 70 -10.87 -8.53 12.10
N PHE A 71 -11.51 -9.34 11.27
CA PHE A 71 -12.30 -10.48 11.66
C PHE A 71 -12.12 -11.58 10.62
N ASP A 72 -11.76 -12.76 11.07
CA ASP A 72 -11.58 -13.94 10.22
C ASP A 72 -12.15 -15.16 10.95
N LYS A 73 -13.35 -15.57 10.58
CA LYS A 73 -14.02 -16.71 11.19
C LYS A 73 -15.14 -17.26 10.30
N ASN A 74 -15.26 -18.58 10.23
CA ASN A 74 -16.38 -19.27 9.59
C ASN A 74 -16.64 -18.80 8.14
N ASN A 75 -15.62 -18.82 7.30
CA ASN A 75 -15.72 -18.38 5.89
C ASN A 75 -16.05 -16.89 5.71
N ASP A 76 -15.94 -16.09 6.75
CA ASP A 76 -16.20 -14.65 6.77
C ASP A 76 -14.91 -13.90 7.14
N LEU A 77 -14.40 -13.14 6.21
CA LEU A 77 -13.22 -12.29 6.38
C LEU A 77 -13.62 -10.82 6.25
N THR A 78 -13.42 -10.05 7.31
CA THR A 78 -13.44 -8.59 7.25
C THR A 78 -12.03 -8.07 7.40
N PHE A 79 -11.61 -7.20 6.51
CA PHE A 79 -10.24 -6.71 6.48
C PHE A 79 -10.19 -5.19 6.32
N PHE A 80 -9.12 -4.61 6.84
CA PHE A 80 -8.68 -3.26 6.54
C PHE A 80 -7.59 -3.34 5.47
N GLN A 81 -7.63 -2.42 4.52
CA GLN A 81 -6.57 -2.23 3.54
C GLN A 81 -6.12 -0.78 3.57
N GLY A 82 -4.82 -0.58 3.65
CA GLY A 82 -4.21 0.72 3.55
C GLY A 82 -3.09 0.70 2.52
N SER A 83 -2.94 1.76 1.74
CA SER A 83 -1.75 1.96 0.94
C SER A 83 -1.34 3.42 0.92
N PHE A 84 -0.04 3.62 0.86
CA PHE A 84 0.58 4.91 0.64
C PHE A 84 1.52 4.78 -0.55
N LEU A 85 1.36 5.68 -1.50
CA LEU A 85 2.18 5.75 -2.70
C LEU A 85 2.80 7.13 -2.78
N MET A 86 4.11 7.18 -2.87
CA MET A 86 4.89 8.35 -3.23
C MET A 86 5.48 8.09 -4.62
N HIS A 87 5.14 8.92 -5.56
CA HIS A 87 5.57 8.83 -6.94
C HIS A 87 6.39 10.05 -7.31
N ASP A 88 7.14 9.96 -8.39
CA ASP A 88 7.93 11.06 -8.94
C ASP A 88 7.11 12.34 -9.13
N GLU A 89 7.75 13.52 -8.98
CA GLU A 89 7.11 14.83 -9.11
C GLU A 89 6.11 15.20 -7.99
N ASP A 90 6.41 14.86 -6.73
CA ASP A 90 5.66 15.32 -5.56
C ASP A 90 4.20 14.85 -5.49
N ARG A 91 3.88 13.66 -6.03
CA ARG A 91 2.55 13.08 -5.91
C ARG A 91 2.48 12.04 -4.81
N GLU A 92 1.84 12.40 -3.72
CA GLU A 92 1.60 11.52 -2.61
C GLU A 92 0.12 11.13 -2.55
N THR A 93 -0.14 9.83 -2.49
CA THR A 93 -1.51 9.29 -2.42
C THR A 93 -1.66 8.35 -1.23
N LEU A 94 -2.65 8.62 -0.40
CA LEU A 94 -3.10 7.73 0.67
C LEU A 94 -4.40 7.06 0.24
N ASN A 95 -4.46 5.74 0.32
CA ASN A 95 -5.67 4.96 0.11
C ASN A 95 -6.00 4.18 1.38
N LEU A 96 -7.22 4.30 1.87
CA LEU A 96 -7.73 3.59 3.04
C LEU A 96 -9.03 2.89 2.68
N GLY A 97 -9.14 1.63 3.03
CA GLY A 97 -10.32 0.84 2.70
C GLY A 97 -10.68 -0.19 3.75
N ILE A 98 -11.91 -0.60 3.68
CA ILE A 98 -12.44 -1.73 4.42
C ILE A 98 -13.17 -2.66 3.44
N GLY A 99 -13.00 -3.94 3.63
CA GLY A 99 -13.65 -4.94 2.80
C GLY A 99 -14.13 -6.13 3.59
N LYS A 100 -15.05 -6.83 2.97
CA LYS A 100 -15.59 -8.08 3.48
C LYS A 100 -15.60 -9.12 2.37
N ARG A 101 -15.14 -10.33 2.69
CA ARG A 101 -15.19 -11.52 1.82
C ARG A 101 -15.92 -12.64 2.52
N ILE A 102 -16.78 -13.32 1.79
CA ILE A 102 -17.52 -14.47 2.27
C ILE A 102 -17.27 -15.62 1.31
N LEU A 103 -16.72 -16.71 1.83
CA LEU A 103 -16.58 -17.98 1.12
C LEU A 103 -17.88 -18.77 1.26
N THR A 104 -18.40 -19.27 0.16
CA THR A 104 -19.59 -20.12 0.17
C THR A 104 -19.35 -21.43 0.91
N ASN A 105 -20.40 -22.06 1.42
CA ASN A 105 -20.29 -23.30 2.20
C ASN A 105 -19.72 -24.49 1.40
N ASP A 106 -19.87 -24.47 0.09
CA ASP A 106 -19.29 -25.43 -0.85
C ASP A 106 -17.88 -25.07 -1.30
N GLU A 107 -17.34 -23.97 -0.75
CA GLU A 107 -15.99 -23.45 -1.02
C GLU A 107 -15.70 -23.13 -2.50
N ASN A 108 -16.71 -23.00 -3.34
CA ASN A 108 -16.56 -22.78 -4.77
C ASN A 108 -16.46 -21.30 -5.14
N PHE A 109 -17.08 -20.42 -4.35
CA PHE A 109 -17.14 -18.99 -4.64
C PHE A 109 -16.78 -18.14 -3.43
N ILE A 110 -16.10 -17.05 -3.70
CA ILE A 110 -15.88 -15.94 -2.77
C ILE A 110 -16.68 -14.74 -3.30
N PHE A 111 -17.52 -14.18 -2.45
CA PHE A 111 -18.20 -12.91 -2.68
C PHE A 111 -17.52 -11.84 -1.83
N GLY A 112 -17.18 -10.72 -2.43
CA GLY A 112 -16.55 -9.61 -1.75
C GLY A 112 -17.26 -8.30 -1.99
N PHE A 113 -17.19 -7.44 -0.97
CA PHE A 113 -17.55 -6.04 -1.02
C PHE A 113 -16.45 -5.23 -0.37
N ASN A 114 -16.11 -4.10 -0.98
CA ASN A 114 -15.12 -3.19 -0.44
C ASN A 114 -15.51 -1.74 -0.67
N THR A 115 -14.93 -0.87 0.14
CA THR A 115 -15.04 0.58 0.00
C THR A 115 -13.70 1.21 0.34
N PHE A 116 -13.34 2.23 -0.43
CA PHE A 116 -12.07 2.92 -0.28
C PHE A 116 -12.27 4.44 -0.31
N TYR A 117 -11.38 5.10 0.40
CA TYR A 117 -11.19 6.53 0.34
C TYR A 117 -9.75 6.82 -0.05
N ASP A 118 -9.57 7.56 -1.13
CA ASP A 118 -8.28 7.99 -1.64
C ASP A 118 -8.12 9.49 -1.38
N TYR A 119 -6.94 9.88 -0.95
CA TYR A 119 -6.55 11.27 -0.78
C TYR A 119 -5.21 11.54 -1.44
N GLU A 120 -5.18 12.45 -2.38
CA GLU A 120 -3.97 12.96 -3.02
C GLU A 120 -3.60 14.30 -2.37
N PHE A 121 -2.40 14.37 -1.78
CA PHE A 121 -2.00 15.49 -0.93
C PHE A 121 -1.74 16.77 -1.71
N ASP A 122 -1.08 16.68 -2.88
CA ASP A 122 -0.64 17.85 -3.65
C ASP A 122 -1.80 18.63 -4.25
N TYR A 123 -2.71 17.94 -4.88
CA TYR A 123 -3.88 18.55 -5.52
C TYR A 123 -5.13 18.53 -4.64
N LYS A 124 -5.02 17.98 -3.42
CA LYS A 124 -6.14 17.83 -2.46
C LYS A 124 -7.35 17.09 -3.06
N HIS A 125 -7.08 16.24 -4.04
CA HIS A 125 -8.13 15.43 -4.64
C HIS A 125 -8.59 14.35 -3.67
N LYS A 126 -9.89 14.19 -3.59
CA LYS A 126 -10.56 13.19 -2.76
C LYS A 126 -11.37 12.28 -3.67
N ARG A 127 -11.27 10.99 -3.43
CA ARG A 127 -12.06 10.02 -4.17
C ARG A 127 -12.59 8.96 -3.21
N PHE A 128 -13.87 8.73 -3.28
CA PHE A 128 -14.52 7.60 -2.63
C PHE A 128 -14.81 6.54 -3.68
N SER A 129 -14.65 5.26 -3.32
CA SER A 129 -15.04 4.17 -4.19
C SER A 129 -15.68 3.04 -3.42
N TRP A 130 -16.50 2.27 -4.11
CA TRP A 130 -16.97 0.99 -3.63
C TRP A 130 -16.90 -0.04 -4.76
N GLY A 131 -16.69 -1.28 -4.38
CA GLY A 131 -16.55 -2.37 -5.32
C GLY A 131 -17.15 -3.67 -4.81
N THR A 132 -17.42 -4.55 -5.77
CA THR A 132 -17.81 -5.92 -5.49
C THR A 132 -16.90 -6.87 -6.25
N GLU A 133 -16.65 -8.03 -5.69
CA GLU A 133 -15.89 -9.09 -6.32
C GLU A 133 -16.62 -10.43 -6.22
N ILE A 134 -16.47 -11.24 -7.27
CA ILE A 134 -16.87 -12.65 -7.28
C ILE A 134 -15.67 -13.43 -7.79
N LYS A 135 -15.20 -14.37 -7.00
CA LYS A 135 -14.06 -15.23 -7.36
C LYS A 135 -14.41 -16.70 -7.24
N SER A 136 -13.91 -17.47 -8.17
CA SER A 136 -13.86 -18.93 -8.13
C SER A 136 -12.54 -19.42 -8.67
N SER A 137 -12.33 -20.75 -8.72
CA SER A 137 -11.10 -21.33 -9.28
C SER A 137 -10.84 -21.00 -10.77
N ILE A 138 -11.88 -20.63 -11.50
CA ILE A 138 -11.85 -20.39 -12.96
C ILE A 138 -12.35 -19.01 -13.38
N LEU A 139 -12.94 -18.24 -12.46
CA LEU A 139 -13.56 -16.96 -12.79
C LEU A 139 -13.23 -15.93 -11.71
N GLU A 140 -12.85 -14.75 -12.16
CA GLU A 140 -12.72 -13.56 -11.32
C GLU A 140 -13.44 -12.39 -11.98
N LEU A 141 -14.43 -11.82 -11.29
CA LEU A 141 -15.16 -10.64 -11.70
C LEU A 141 -15.03 -9.57 -10.62
N ASN A 142 -14.59 -8.39 -11.03
CA ASN A 142 -14.47 -7.23 -10.15
C ASN A 142 -15.18 -6.04 -10.77
N THR A 143 -15.93 -5.31 -9.98
CA THR A 143 -16.52 -4.02 -10.38
C THR A 143 -16.16 -2.96 -9.35
N ASN A 144 -15.81 -1.77 -9.82
CA ASN A 144 -15.51 -0.63 -8.97
C ASN A 144 -16.23 0.61 -9.49
N ASN A 145 -16.82 1.37 -8.58
CA ASN A 145 -17.45 2.64 -8.86
C ASN A 145 -16.71 3.74 -8.09
N TYR A 146 -16.37 4.80 -8.77
CA TYR A 146 -15.55 5.90 -8.24
C TYR A 146 -16.33 7.20 -8.24
N PHE A 147 -16.24 7.94 -7.14
CA PHE A 147 -16.83 9.25 -6.96
C PHE A 147 -15.73 10.22 -6.58
N GLY A 148 -15.30 11.02 -7.53
CA GLY A 148 -14.32 12.09 -7.30
C GLY A 148 -14.98 13.32 -6.72
N HIS A 149 -14.32 13.97 -5.78
CA HIS A 149 -14.67 15.30 -5.28
C HIS A 149 -13.38 16.14 -5.30
N SER A 150 -13.35 17.12 -6.18
CA SER A 150 -12.33 18.18 -6.20
C SER A 150 -13.00 19.47 -5.77
N ASP A 151 -12.40 20.14 -4.81
CA ASP A 151 -12.80 21.50 -4.42
C ASP A 151 -12.41 22.51 -5.49
#